data_8bd13ffcb2f0baf5603bce26e9faafab
#
_entry.id   8bd13ffcb2f0baf5603bce26e9faafab
#
_cell.length_a   1.000
_cell.length_b   1.000
_cell.length_c   1.000
_cell.angle_alpha   90.00
_cell.angle_beta   90.00
_cell.angle_gamma   90.00
#
_symmetry.space_group_name_H-M   'P 1'
#
loop_
_entity.id
_entity.type
_entity.pdbx_description
1 polymer ?
#
loop_
_entity_poly.entity_id
_entity_poly.type
_entity_poly.pdbx_seq_one_letter_code
_entity_poly.pdbx_strand_id
1 'polypeptide(L)'
;MKPSSAKAKGRNFQNKVREMIMEKLGINEHDIKTAVMGESGMDIILAKAGRDSFPYAVECKKVERINIWQCYEQACQNSEDLTPLLVFSKNHSKVMVCFEFEDLLDLINNSNGFKRL
;
A
#
# COMPACT_ATOMS: atom_id res chain seq x y z
N MET A 1 22.35 -11.80 1.26
CA MET A 1 21.03 -12.47 1.24
C MET A 1 20.84 -13.16 -0.09
N LYS A 2 20.34 -14.38 -0.09
CA LYS A 2 20.05 -15.10 -1.32
C LYS A 2 18.85 -14.47 -2.02
N PRO A 3 18.81 -14.43 -3.37
CA PRO A 3 17.67 -13.84 -4.10
C PRO A 3 16.31 -14.45 -3.71
N SER A 4 16.27 -15.77 -3.46
CA SER A 4 15.04 -16.45 -3.01
C SER A 4 14.53 -15.91 -1.67
N SER A 5 15.45 -15.57 -0.74
CA SER A 5 15.08 -15.00 0.55
C SER A 5 14.57 -13.56 0.41
N ALA A 6 15.15 -12.79 -0.50
CA ALA A 6 14.70 -11.44 -0.78
C ALA A 6 13.28 -11.44 -1.38
N LYS A 7 13.02 -12.35 -2.31
CA LYS A 7 11.69 -12.53 -2.90
C LYS A 7 10.67 -12.97 -1.85
N ALA A 8 11.06 -13.89 -0.98
CA ALA A 8 10.19 -14.36 0.09
C ALA A 8 9.84 -13.23 1.06
N LYS A 9 10.80 -12.37 1.42
CA LYS A 9 10.55 -11.21 2.27
C LYS A 9 9.56 -10.24 1.63
N GLY A 10 9.73 -9.98 0.33
CA GLY A 10 8.83 -9.10 -0.41
C GLY A 10 7.41 -9.65 -0.43
N ARG A 11 7.27 -10.92 -0.76
CA ARG A 11 5.97 -11.58 -0.78
C ARG A 11 5.30 -11.59 0.60
N ASN A 12 6.06 -11.93 1.63
CA ASN A 12 5.55 -11.96 3.00
C ASN A 12 5.13 -10.57 3.45
N PHE A 13 5.86 -9.54 3.05
CA PHE A 13 5.50 -8.17 3.38
C PHE A 13 4.22 -7.73 2.68
N GLN A 14 4.05 -8.03 1.39
CA GLN A 14 2.81 -7.77 0.67
C GLN A 14 1.62 -8.45 1.35
N ASN A 15 1.79 -9.72 1.74
CA ASN A 15 0.75 -10.47 2.44
C ASN A 15 0.39 -9.82 3.78
N LYS A 16 1.40 -9.37 4.53
CA LYS A 16 1.19 -8.67 5.80
C LYS A 16 0.42 -7.37 5.60
N VAL A 17 0.78 -6.58 4.61
CA VAL A 17 0.10 -5.32 4.30
C VAL A 17 -1.36 -5.58 3.92
N ARG A 18 -1.60 -6.58 3.07
CA ARG A 18 -2.96 -7.01 2.72
C ARG A 18 -3.78 -7.35 3.96
N GLU A 19 -3.22 -8.17 4.86
CA GLU A 19 -3.91 -8.58 6.08
C GLU A 19 -4.24 -7.38 6.97
N MET A 20 -3.31 -6.44 7.11
CA MET A 20 -3.54 -5.25 7.91
C MET A 20 -4.69 -4.40 7.38
N ILE A 21 -4.72 -4.19 6.06
CA ILE A 21 -5.79 -3.42 5.40
C ILE A 21 -7.13 -4.15 5.57
N MET A 22 -7.14 -5.43 5.26
CA MET A 22 -8.35 -6.25 5.31
C MET A 22 -8.97 -6.28 6.71
N GLU A 23 -8.16 -6.55 7.71
CA GLU A 23 -8.63 -6.66 9.09
C GLU A 23 -9.10 -5.33 9.66
N LYS A 24 -8.31 -4.27 9.42
CA LYS A 24 -8.60 -2.96 10.01
C LYS A 24 -9.83 -2.31 9.39
N LEU A 25 -10.04 -2.50 8.09
CA LEU A 25 -11.13 -1.86 7.37
C LEU A 25 -12.32 -2.78 7.11
N GLY A 26 -12.22 -4.05 7.50
CA GLY A 26 -13.31 -5.00 7.32
C GLY A 26 -13.58 -5.32 5.84
N ILE A 27 -12.54 -5.31 5.01
CA ILE A 27 -12.67 -5.66 3.59
C ILE A 27 -12.75 -7.18 3.46
N ASN A 28 -13.71 -7.65 2.65
CA ASN A 28 -13.86 -9.08 2.40
C ASN A 28 -12.60 -9.63 1.73
N GLU A 29 -12.18 -10.83 2.13
CA GLU A 29 -10.96 -11.47 1.61
C GLU A 29 -10.97 -11.64 0.08
N HIS A 30 -12.15 -11.73 -0.52
CA HIS A 30 -12.29 -11.88 -1.97
C HIS A 30 -12.18 -10.55 -2.72
N ASP A 31 -12.18 -9.43 -2.00
CA ASP A 31 -12.09 -8.09 -2.59
C ASP A 31 -10.71 -7.47 -2.53
N ILE A 32 -9.74 -8.19 -1.96
CA ILE A 32 -8.37 -7.71 -1.82
C ILE A 32 -7.37 -8.87 -1.99
N LYS A 33 -6.37 -8.67 -2.84
CA LYS A 33 -5.32 -9.68 -3.06
C LYS A 33 -3.99 -9.02 -3.31
N THR A 34 -2.92 -9.78 -3.19
CA THR A 34 -1.58 -9.32 -3.56
C THR A 34 -1.33 -9.60 -5.05
N ALA A 35 -0.52 -8.74 -5.68
CA ALA A 35 -0.07 -8.97 -7.04
C ALA A 35 0.90 -10.17 -7.09
N VAL A 36 0.96 -10.82 -8.24
CA VAL A 36 1.94 -11.88 -8.46
C VAL A 36 3.33 -11.23 -8.59
N MET A 37 4.31 -11.81 -7.91
CA MET A 37 5.68 -11.29 -7.94
C MET A 37 6.21 -11.24 -9.37
N GLY A 38 6.81 -10.11 -9.72
CA GLY A 38 7.33 -9.87 -11.05
C GLY A 38 6.35 -9.21 -12.01
N GLU A 39 5.07 -9.11 -11.66
CA GLU A 39 4.12 -8.35 -12.46
C GLU A 39 4.31 -6.85 -12.23
N SER A 40 4.05 -6.07 -13.27
CA SER A 40 4.01 -4.62 -13.15
C SER A 40 2.65 -4.19 -12.59
N GLY A 41 2.60 -2.98 -12.02
CA GLY A 41 1.38 -2.42 -11.46
C GLY A 41 1.39 -2.37 -9.93
N MET A 42 0.21 -2.19 -9.36
CA MET A 42 0.06 -2.09 -7.91
C MET A 42 0.34 -3.41 -7.22
N ASP A 43 0.95 -3.34 -6.02
CA ASP A 43 1.25 -4.54 -5.24
C ASP A 43 0.03 -5.11 -4.52
N ILE A 44 -0.96 -4.28 -4.25
CA ILE A 44 -2.24 -4.70 -3.66
C ILE A 44 -3.34 -4.42 -4.68
N ILE A 45 -4.11 -5.44 -5.01
CA ILE A 45 -5.17 -5.34 -6.01
C ILE A 45 -6.52 -5.42 -5.32
N LEU A 46 -7.36 -4.41 -5.55
CA LEU A 46 -8.65 -4.28 -4.90
C LEU A 46 -9.78 -4.37 -5.93
N ALA A 47 -10.82 -5.13 -5.59
CA ALA A 47 -12.07 -5.08 -6.30
C ALA A 47 -12.78 -3.75 -6.00
N LYS A 48 -13.85 -3.44 -6.74
CA LYS A 48 -14.55 -2.16 -6.59
C LYS A 48 -14.94 -1.87 -5.14
N ALA A 49 -15.51 -2.87 -4.45
CA ALA A 49 -15.91 -2.70 -3.05
C ALA A 49 -14.72 -2.37 -2.15
N GLY A 50 -13.57 -3.00 -2.39
CA GLY A 50 -12.35 -2.70 -1.65
C GLY A 50 -11.82 -1.29 -1.94
N ARG A 51 -11.89 -0.86 -3.20
CA ARG A 51 -11.48 0.49 -3.60
C ARG A 51 -12.35 1.57 -2.97
N ASP A 52 -13.64 1.30 -2.80
CA ASP A 52 -14.56 2.23 -2.15
C ASP A 52 -14.17 2.46 -0.68
N SER A 53 -13.66 1.42 -0.01
CA SER A 53 -13.20 1.50 1.37
C SER A 53 -11.77 2.02 1.50
N PHE A 54 -10.91 1.74 0.50
CA PHE A 54 -9.49 2.06 0.54
C PHE A 54 -9.01 2.49 -0.86
N PRO A 55 -9.24 3.75 -1.24
CA PRO A 55 -8.97 4.23 -2.61
C PRO A 55 -7.50 4.57 -2.84
N TYR A 56 -6.60 3.66 -2.51
CA TYR A 56 -5.15 3.86 -2.61
C TYR A 56 -4.49 2.78 -3.46
N ALA A 57 -3.51 3.20 -4.25
CA ALA A 57 -2.66 2.32 -5.01
C ALA A 57 -1.40 2.05 -4.20
N VAL A 58 -1.26 0.85 -3.68
CA VAL A 58 -0.19 0.49 -2.75
C VAL A 58 1.03 -0.04 -3.49
N GLU A 59 2.17 0.53 -3.18
CA GLU A 59 3.50 0.01 -3.52
C GLU A 59 4.15 -0.45 -2.22
N CYS A 60 4.61 -1.70 -2.16
CA CYS A 60 5.22 -2.28 -0.96
C CYS A 60 6.72 -2.39 -1.11
N LYS A 61 7.48 -1.97 -0.10
CA LYS A 61 8.94 -2.11 -0.06
C LYS A 61 9.40 -2.56 1.31
N LYS A 62 10.11 -3.68 1.35
CA LYS A 62 10.77 -4.19 2.56
C LYS A 62 12.27 -4.25 2.32
N VAL A 63 12.97 -3.19 2.68
CA VAL A 63 14.43 -3.05 2.46
C VAL A 63 15.05 -2.31 3.63
N GLU A 64 16.34 -2.59 3.92
CA GLU A 64 17.05 -1.95 5.04
C GLU A 64 17.37 -0.48 4.77
N ARG A 65 17.62 -0.14 3.51
CA ARG A 65 17.87 1.25 3.09
C ARG A 65 16.95 1.55 1.93
N ILE A 66 16.05 2.51 2.12
CA ILE A 66 15.06 2.83 1.13
C ILE A 66 15.36 4.20 0.49
N ASN A 67 15.28 4.25 -0.83
CA ASN A 67 15.22 5.52 -1.55
C ASN A 67 13.76 5.91 -1.66
N ILE A 68 13.29 6.71 -0.73
CA ILE A 68 11.88 7.10 -0.61
C ILE A 68 11.38 7.76 -1.90
N TRP A 69 12.13 8.70 -2.44
CA TRP A 69 11.70 9.45 -3.63
C TRP A 69 11.53 8.54 -4.84
N GLN A 70 12.50 7.66 -5.08
CA GLN A 70 12.44 6.73 -6.20
C GLN A 70 11.27 5.74 -6.04
N CYS A 71 11.09 5.21 -4.83
CA CYS A 71 10.01 4.26 -4.57
C CYS A 71 8.64 4.92 -4.66
N TYR A 72 8.52 6.16 -4.19
CA TYR A 72 7.26 6.90 -4.31
C TYR A 72 6.93 7.20 -5.78
N GLU A 73 7.94 7.56 -6.58
CA GLU A 73 7.75 7.76 -8.01
C GLU A 73 7.22 6.49 -8.68
N GLN A 74 7.75 5.33 -8.30
CA GLN A 74 7.25 4.05 -8.78
C GLN A 74 5.79 3.82 -8.39
N ALA A 75 5.43 4.17 -7.15
CA ALA A 75 4.04 4.12 -6.70
C ALA A 75 3.13 4.99 -7.57
N CYS A 76 3.59 6.19 -7.91
CA CYS A 76 2.84 7.10 -8.78
C CYS A 76 2.64 6.51 -10.18
N GLN A 77 3.68 5.92 -10.75
CA GLN A 77 3.61 5.31 -12.08
C GLN A 77 2.60 4.17 -12.15
N ASN A 78 2.42 3.46 -11.06
CA ASN A 78 1.54 2.30 -10.97
C ASN A 78 0.15 2.61 -10.39
N SER A 79 -0.16 3.87 -10.12
CA SER A 79 -1.34 4.24 -9.33
C SER A 79 -2.65 4.26 -10.11
N GLU A 80 -2.60 4.31 -11.45
CA GLU A 80 -3.79 4.47 -12.27
C GLU A 80 -4.58 5.70 -11.81
N ASP A 81 -5.87 5.54 -11.47
CA ASP A 81 -6.73 6.62 -10.99
C ASP A 81 -6.84 6.69 -9.46
N LEU A 82 -6.06 5.87 -8.76
CA LEU A 82 -6.05 5.85 -7.29
C LEU A 82 -4.92 6.73 -6.75
N THR A 83 -5.02 7.09 -5.47
CA THR A 83 -3.97 7.85 -4.79
C THR A 83 -2.78 6.94 -4.49
N PRO A 84 -1.56 7.30 -4.93
CA PRO A 84 -0.38 6.49 -4.63
C PRO A 84 -0.07 6.45 -3.14
N LEU A 85 0.32 5.28 -2.65
CA LEU A 85 0.68 5.09 -1.25
C LEU A 85 1.86 4.12 -1.18
N LEU A 86 3.00 4.62 -0.74
CA LEU A 86 4.17 3.78 -0.50
C LEU A 86 4.10 3.22 0.92
N VAL A 87 4.00 1.91 1.04
CA VAL A 87 3.99 1.20 2.33
C VAL A 87 5.32 0.48 2.45
N PHE A 88 6.08 0.77 3.50
CA PHE A 88 7.45 0.28 3.60
C PHE A 88 7.84 -0.07 5.03
N SER A 89 8.86 -0.90 5.13
CA SER A 89 9.43 -1.29 6.39
C SER A 89 10.86 -1.80 6.18
N LYS A 90 11.55 -2.04 7.25
CA LYS A 90 12.83 -2.75 7.29
C LYS A 90 12.75 -3.81 8.39
N ASN A 91 13.80 -4.64 8.52
CA ASN A 91 13.82 -5.69 9.55
C ASN A 91 13.58 -5.08 10.92
N HIS A 92 12.73 -5.72 11.72
CA HIS A 92 12.42 -5.34 13.10
C HIS A 92 11.87 -3.93 13.27
N SER A 93 11.22 -3.39 12.23
CA SER A 93 10.67 -2.04 12.27
C SER A 93 9.17 -2.05 12.01
N LYS A 94 8.52 -0.98 12.39
CA LYS A 94 7.09 -0.78 12.13
C LYS A 94 6.84 -0.59 10.64
N VAL A 95 5.63 -0.89 10.21
CA VAL A 95 5.18 -0.61 8.86
C VAL A 95 4.83 0.88 8.78
N MET A 96 5.45 1.56 7.85
CA MET A 96 5.31 3.00 7.66
C MET A 96 4.71 3.30 6.31
N VAL A 97 4.20 4.51 6.12
CA VAL A 97 3.68 4.96 4.83
C VAL A 97 4.31 6.28 4.42
N CYS A 98 4.40 6.47 3.11
CA CYS A 98 4.78 7.74 2.52
C CYS A 98 3.75 8.07 1.43
N PHE A 99 3.15 9.24 1.53
CA PHE A 99 2.30 9.81 0.47
C PHE A 99 2.37 11.33 0.61
N GLU A 100 1.77 12.05 -0.33
CA GLU A 100 1.93 13.50 -0.34
C GLU A 100 1.18 14.14 0.83
N PHE A 101 1.75 15.19 1.39
CA PHE A 101 1.14 15.90 2.51
C PHE A 101 -0.27 16.38 2.17
N GLU A 102 -0.46 16.82 0.92
CA GLU A 102 -1.78 17.21 0.42
C GLU A 102 -2.79 16.08 0.49
N ASP A 103 -2.36 14.84 0.18
CA ASP A 103 -3.23 13.66 0.27
C ASP A 103 -3.67 13.39 1.71
N LEU A 104 -2.76 13.59 2.67
CA LEU A 104 -3.11 13.47 4.10
C LEU A 104 -4.13 14.52 4.50
N LEU A 105 -3.94 15.76 4.05
CA LEU A 105 -4.88 16.85 4.36
C LEU A 105 -6.25 16.60 3.76
N ASP A 106 -6.29 16.08 2.53
CA ASP A 106 -7.55 15.70 1.88
C ASP A 106 -8.27 14.61 2.66
N LEU A 107 -7.54 13.61 3.13
CA LEU A 107 -8.10 12.53 3.93
C LEU A 107 -8.71 13.06 5.23
N ILE A 108 -8.01 13.93 5.93
CA ILE A 108 -8.48 14.53 7.18
C ILE A 108 -9.70 15.43 6.90
N ASN A 109 -9.65 16.21 5.85
CA ASN A 109 -10.75 17.12 5.50
C ASN A 109 -12.03 16.35 5.14
N ASN A 110 -11.91 15.26 4.40
CA ASN A 110 -13.06 14.45 4.03
C ASN A 110 -13.71 13.82 5.27
N SER A 111 -12.90 13.32 6.21
CA SER A 111 -13.39 12.76 7.46
C SER A 111 -14.11 13.81 8.31
N ASN A 112 -13.52 15.00 8.44
CA ASN A 112 -14.09 16.09 9.22
C ASN A 112 -15.34 16.66 8.56
N GLY A 113 -15.34 16.80 7.24
CA GLY A 113 -16.50 17.24 6.49
C GLY A 113 -17.70 16.35 6.71
N PHE A 114 -17.47 15.05 6.75
CA PHE A 114 -18.53 14.07 7.02
C PHE A 114 -19.10 14.24 8.42
N LYS A 115 -18.29 14.53 9.40
CA LYS A 115 -18.71 14.70 10.80
C LYS A 115 -19.46 16.00 11.04
N ARG A 116 -19.32 16.98 10.16
CA ARG A 116 -19.98 18.28 10.31
C ARG A 116 -21.43 18.28 9.85
N LEU A 117 -21.83 17.21 9.22
CA LEU A 117 -23.24 17.07 8.82
C LEU A 117 -24.11 16.74 10.01
#